data_1c61eed3043d0248c340694a8782176f
#
_entry.id   1c61eed3043d0248c340694a8782176f
#
_cell.length_a   1.000
_cell.length_b   1.000
_cell.length_c   1.000
_cell.angle_alpha   90.00
_cell.angle_beta   90.00
_cell.angle_gamma   90.00
#
_symmetry.space_group_name_H-M   'P 1'
#
loop_
_entity.id
_entity.type
_entity.pdbx_description
1 polymer ?
#
loop_
_entity_poly.entity_id
_entity_poly.type
_entity_poly.pdbx_seq_one_letter_code
_entity_poly.pdbx_strand_id
1 'polypeptide(L)'
;MAKNVFQVHGVDRKEKALWRRRLTRENWLKVLHETVEPGCEIGMESCGGAHHWARRLQEKGFTVKLIAPQFVKPYVKSNKNDANDAEAICEAMSRPGMRFVAVKTVAQQDIQAVHRVRSELNKQRTAKANQIRGLVSEYGLVAPKEIVHLRRALPRWLEDVENGLSERFRRLLDGLWSDLKVLDERMEELDREIALIAQSDPVAKRLQQLRGV
;
A
#
# COMPACT_ATOMS: atom_id res chain seq x y z
N MET A 1 1.92 8.91 10.41
CA MET A 1 2.60 10.23 10.34
C MET A 1 1.65 11.23 9.73
N ALA A 2 1.47 12.38 10.40
CA ALA A 2 0.59 13.45 9.92
C ALA A 2 1.10 14.06 8.61
N LYS A 3 0.20 14.60 7.77
CA LYS A 3 0.60 15.18 6.48
C LYS A 3 1.50 16.42 6.64
N ASN A 4 1.19 17.29 7.58
CA ASN A 4 1.80 18.62 7.70
C ASN A 4 2.57 18.85 9.01
N VAL A 5 2.33 18.04 10.03
CA VAL A 5 2.87 18.24 11.38
C VAL A 5 3.34 16.91 11.96
N PHE A 6 4.46 16.92 12.65
CA PHE A 6 5.01 15.80 13.38
C PHE A 6 5.00 16.07 14.87
N GLN A 7 4.46 15.17 15.65
CA GLN A 7 4.66 15.14 17.08
C GLN A 7 5.93 14.37 17.39
N VAL A 8 6.80 14.99 18.16
CA VAL A 8 8.07 14.40 18.57
C VAL A 8 8.12 14.36 20.09
N HIS A 9 8.47 13.21 20.62
CA HIS A 9 8.66 12.94 22.04
C HIS A 9 10.09 12.45 22.24
N GLY A 10 10.87 13.16 23.04
CA GLY A 10 12.25 12.79 23.37
C GLY A 10 12.35 12.35 24.82
N VAL A 11 13.05 11.25 25.06
CA VAL A 11 13.32 10.69 26.38
C VAL A 11 14.82 10.45 26.58
N ASP A 12 15.27 10.47 27.82
CA ASP A 12 16.61 10.05 28.18
C ASP A 12 16.72 8.50 28.30
N ARG A 13 17.92 8.02 28.63
CA ARG A 13 18.16 6.55 28.82
C ARG A 13 17.36 5.94 29.97
N LYS A 14 16.78 6.76 30.85
CA LYS A 14 15.91 6.33 31.96
C LYS A 14 14.43 6.50 31.64
N GLU A 15 14.11 6.70 30.35
CA GLU A 15 12.74 6.93 29.84
C GLU A 15 12.06 8.20 30.38
N LYS A 16 12.83 9.11 31.00
CA LYS A 16 12.31 10.39 31.46
C LYS A 16 12.14 11.34 30.26
N ALA A 17 10.95 11.93 30.14
CA ALA A 17 10.67 12.89 29.08
C ALA A 17 11.57 14.14 29.19
N LEU A 18 12.35 14.39 28.16
CA LEU A 18 13.21 15.56 28.01
C LEU A 18 12.49 16.70 27.33
N TRP A 19 11.74 16.39 26.27
CA TRP A 19 10.99 17.38 25.53
C TRP A 19 9.86 16.77 24.71
N ARG A 20 8.82 17.58 24.43
CA ARG A 20 7.69 17.27 23.55
C ARG A 20 7.50 18.43 22.63
N ARG A 21 7.51 18.22 21.32
CA ARG A 21 7.38 19.29 20.34
C ARG A 21 6.45 18.89 19.20
N ARG A 22 5.71 19.88 18.72
CA ARG A 22 4.95 19.83 17.49
C ARG A 22 5.73 20.59 16.44
N LEU A 23 6.21 19.91 15.40
CA LEU A 23 7.06 20.45 14.35
C LEU A 23 6.36 20.37 13.01
N THR A 24 6.57 21.37 12.16
CA THR A 24 6.04 21.34 10.80
C THR A 24 6.86 20.40 9.91
N ARG A 25 6.25 19.90 8.85
CA ARG A 25 6.91 19.02 7.87
C ARG A 25 8.17 19.65 7.26
N GLU A 26 8.22 20.96 7.16
CA GLU A 26 9.32 21.70 6.54
C GLU A 26 10.56 21.77 7.43
N ASN A 27 10.34 21.94 8.73
CA ASN A 27 11.46 22.26 9.65
C ASN A 27 11.85 21.10 10.59
N TRP A 28 11.05 20.04 10.72
CA TRP A 28 11.28 19.01 11.72
C TRP A 28 12.64 18.29 11.59
N LEU A 29 13.09 17.99 10.37
CA LEU A 29 14.41 17.38 10.14
C LEU A 29 15.55 18.31 10.57
N LYS A 30 15.42 19.63 10.28
CA LYS A 30 16.41 20.63 10.69
C LYS A 30 16.46 20.73 12.21
N VAL A 31 15.30 20.86 12.85
CA VAL A 31 15.19 20.96 14.31
C VAL A 31 15.74 19.70 14.99
N LEU A 32 15.45 18.51 14.48
CA LEU A 32 16.03 17.28 15.02
C LEU A 32 17.55 17.27 14.90
N HIS A 33 18.08 17.60 13.73
CA HIS A 33 19.52 17.62 13.50
C HIS A 33 20.27 18.63 14.40
N GLU A 34 19.64 19.77 14.72
CA GLU A 34 20.19 20.81 15.59
C GLU A 34 20.02 20.51 17.09
N THR A 35 19.03 19.69 17.47
CA THR A 35 18.64 19.48 18.88
C THR A 35 19.05 18.12 19.42
N VAL A 36 19.18 17.12 18.56
CA VAL A 36 19.39 15.72 18.94
C VAL A 36 20.80 15.28 18.52
N GLU A 37 21.52 14.64 19.44
CA GLU A 37 22.87 14.17 19.19
C GLU A 37 22.92 13.10 18.08
N PRO A 38 23.98 13.09 17.23
CA PRO A 38 24.20 12.02 16.27
C PRO A 38 24.26 10.65 16.95
N GLY A 39 23.68 9.64 16.30
CA GLY A 39 23.60 8.29 16.87
C GLY A 39 22.40 8.04 17.79
N CYS A 40 21.59 9.07 18.09
CA CYS A 40 20.34 8.89 18.81
C CYS A 40 19.41 7.93 18.04
N GLU A 41 18.72 7.06 18.78
CA GLU A 41 17.71 6.16 18.20
C GLU A 41 16.39 6.90 18.02
N ILE A 42 15.85 6.85 16.81
CA ILE A 42 14.56 7.46 16.47
C ILE A 42 13.56 6.37 16.09
N GLY A 43 12.52 6.25 16.91
CA GLY A 43 11.38 5.37 16.65
C GLY A 43 10.31 6.04 15.79
N MET A 44 9.74 5.30 14.86
CA MET A 44 8.59 5.74 14.09
C MET A 44 7.63 4.60 13.85
N GLU A 45 6.34 4.90 13.84
CA GLU A 45 5.34 3.96 13.38
C GLU A 45 5.49 3.72 11.87
N SER A 46 5.48 2.45 11.45
CA SER A 46 5.56 2.04 10.04
C SER A 46 4.23 2.29 9.30
N CYS A 47 3.93 3.55 9.05
CA CYS A 47 2.75 4.03 8.32
C CYS A 47 3.13 4.70 7.00
N GLY A 48 2.16 5.32 6.30
CA GLY A 48 2.41 6.02 5.03
C GLY A 48 3.52 7.07 5.14
N GLY A 49 4.55 6.96 4.29
CA GLY A 49 5.71 7.86 4.26
C GLY A 49 6.82 7.54 5.27
N ALA A 50 6.64 6.59 6.20
CA ALA A 50 7.62 6.27 7.24
C ALA A 50 8.98 5.86 6.65
N HIS A 51 9.01 5.03 5.61
CA HIS A 51 10.25 4.61 4.97
C HIS A 51 11.02 5.76 4.32
N HIS A 52 10.33 6.73 3.71
CA HIS A 52 10.96 7.94 3.17
C HIS A 52 11.66 8.72 4.27
N TRP A 53 10.94 9.01 5.37
CA TRP A 53 11.50 9.77 6.48
C TRP A 53 12.60 8.99 7.22
N ALA A 54 12.48 7.68 7.32
CA ALA A 54 13.52 6.84 7.91
C ALA A 54 14.85 6.98 7.13
N ARG A 55 14.80 6.90 5.79
CA ARG A 55 16.01 7.12 4.98
C ARG A 55 16.58 8.52 5.15
N ARG A 56 15.73 9.55 5.15
CA ARG A 56 16.18 10.95 5.36
C ARG A 56 16.85 11.16 6.72
N LEU A 57 16.37 10.49 7.76
CA LEU A 57 16.99 10.53 9.08
C LEU A 57 18.31 9.73 9.12
N GLN A 58 18.34 8.56 8.48
CA GLN A 58 19.59 7.77 8.35
C GLN A 58 20.68 8.53 7.60
N GLU A 59 20.35 9.29 6.54
CA GLU A 59 21.24 10.20 5.83
C GLU A 59 21.82 11.31 6.74
N LYS A 60 21.14 11.64 7.83
CA LYS A 60 21.58 12.58 8.86
C LYS A 60 22.34 11.93 10.02
N GLY A 61 22.63 10.64 9.95
CA GLY A 61 23.39 9.91 10.95
C GLY A 61 22.57 9.36 12.12
N PHE A 62 21.24 9.40 12.06
CA PHE A 62 20.39 8.81 13.11
C PHE A 62 20.18 7.32 12.90
N THR A 63 20.07 6.58 14.01
CA THR A 63 19.63 5.18 14.01
C THR A 63 18.10 5.15 14.00
N VAL A 64 17.48 4.62 12.95
CA VAL A 64 16.02 4.63 12.81
C VAL A 64 15.43 3.23 12.95
N LYS A 65 14.41 3.14 13.81
CA LYS A 65 13.64 1.92 14.06
C LYS A 65 12.18 2.14 13.68
N LEU A 66 11.67 1.33 12.76
CA LEU A 66 10.25 1.35 12.39
C LEU A 66 9.50 0.27 13.17
N ILE A 67 8.35 0.62 13.75
CA ILE A 67 7.49 -0.30 14.51
C ILE A 67 6.15 -0.44 13.80
N ALA A 68 5.66 -1.66 13.62
CA ALA A 68 4.34 -1.86 13.04
C ALA A 68 3.24 -1.32 13.98
N PRO A 69 2.18 -0.68 13.46
CA PRO A 69 1.12 -0.03 14.26
C PRO A 69 0.52 -0.94 15.33
N GLN A 70 0.36 -2.21 15.03
CA GLN A 70 -0.19 -3.19 15.97
C GLN A 70 0.65 -3.38 17.24
N PHE A 71 1.96 -3.11 17.17
CA PHE A 71 2.87 -3.22 18.32
C PHE A 71 3.03 -1.90 19.09
N VAL A 72 2.58 -0.77 18.54
CA VAL A 72 2.52 0.53 19.23
C VAL A 72 1.20 0.67 20.00
N LYS A 73 0.10 0.20 19.41
CA LYS A 73 -1.26 0.35 19.96
C LYS A 73 -1.42 -0.04 21.44
N PRO A 74 -0.83 -1.12 21.97
CA PRO A 74 -0.96 -1.50 23.38
C PRO A 74 -0.40 -0.48 24.37
N TYR A 75 0.51 0.40 23.94
CA TYR A 75 1.17 1.41 24.77
C TYR A 75 0.51 2.79 24.75
N VAL A 76 -0.58 2.95 23.99
CA VAL A 76 -1.36 4.19 23.97
C VAL A 76 -2.22 4.27 25.23
N LYS A 77 -1.87 5.18 26.17
CA LYS A 77 -2.40 5.24 27.54
C LYS A 77 -3.77 5.88 27.71
N SER A 78 -4.29 6.61 26.73
CA SER A 78 -5.56 7.32 26.83
C SER A 78 -6.10 7.70 25.46
N ASN A 79 -7.09 8.57 25.40
CA ASN A 79 -7.72 9.04 24.18
C ASN A 79 -6.68 9.34 23.08
N LYS A 80 -6.93 8.80 21.90
CA LYS A 80 -6.07 8.90 20.74
C LYS A 80 -5.77 10.35 20.39
N ASN A 81 -4.52 10.75 20.55
CA ASN A 81 -3.98 11.99 20.01
C ASN A 81 -2.52 11.78 19.61
N ASP A 82 -2.04 12.59 18.69
CA ASP A 82 -0.69 12.45 18.10
C ASP A 82 0.44 12.53 19.16
N ALA A 83 0.23 13.21 20.27
CA ALA A 83 1.22 13.30 21.35
C ALA A 83 1.32 12.00 22.16
N ASN A 84 0.20 11.36 22.46
CA ASN A 84 0.14 10.08 23.13
C ASN A 84 0.70 8.96 22.24
N ASP A 85 0.46 9.04 20.92
CA ASP A 85 1.02 8.11 19.95
C ASP A 85 2.57 8.22 19.91
N ALA A 86 3.12 9.45 19.99
CA ALA A 86 4.58 9.64 20.04
C ALA A 86 5.20 9.10 21.34
N GLU A 87 4.53 9.26 22.48
CA GLU A 87 4.94 8.66 23.76
C GLU A 87 4.89 7.14 23.71
N ALA A 88 3.80 6.57 23.17
CA ALA A 88 3.64 5.12 22.99
C ALA A 88 4.73 4.50 22.11
N ILE A 89 5.20 5.21 21.09
CA ILE A 89 6.33 4.77 20.25
C ILE A 89 7.62 4.69 21.09
N CYS A 90 7.92 5.70 21.91
CA CYS A 90 9.09 5.67 22.80
C CYS A 90 9.01 4.49 23.77
N GLU A 91 7.86 4.26 24.38
CA GLU A 91 7.67 3.13 25.30
C GLU A 91 7.79 1.78 24.58
N ALA A 92 7.25 1.66 23.38
CA ALA A 92 7.39 0.43 22.59
C ALA A 92 8.85 0.15 22.19
N MET A 93 9.64 1.19 21.89
CA MET A 93 11.05 1.04 21.48
C MET A 93 11.93 0.42 22.57
N SER A 94 11.66 0.71 23.83
CA SER A 94 12.45 0.24 24.98
C SER A 94 12.14 -1.20 25.38
N ARG A 95 11.07 -1.80 24.83
CA ARG A 95 10.64 -3.13 25.25
C ARG A 95 11.54 -4.24 24.69
N PRO A 96 12.02 -5.18 25.53
CA PRO A 96 12.75 -6.33 25.07
C PRO A 96 11.89 -7.18 24.12
N GLY A 97 12.51 -7.67 23.05
CA GLY A 97 11.81 -8.51 22.06
C GLY A 97 10.94 -7.74 21.04
N MET A 98 10.96 -6.40 21.05
CA MET A 98 10.24 -5.60 20.05
C MET A 98 10.74 -5.93 18.63
N ARG A 99 9.77 -6.19 17.73
CA ARG A 99 10.06 -6.48 16.32
C ARG A 99 10.01 -5.20 15.50
N PHE A 100 11.15 -4.86 14.92
CA PHE A 100 11.27 -3.70 14.04
C PHE A 100 11.08 -4.08 12.57
N VAL A 101 10.47 -3.17 11.83
CA VAL A 101 10.31 -3.29 10.39
C VAL A 101 11.56 -2.73 9.71
N ALA A 102 12.16 -3.49 8.82
CA ALA A 102 13.31 -3.03 8.04
C ALA A 102 12.94 -1.80 7.19
N VAL A 103 13.83 -0.81 7.15
CA VAL A 103 13.65 0.36 6.29
C VAL A 103 13.84 -0.07 4.84
N LYS A 104 12.81 0.09 4.03
CA LYS A 104 12.85 -0.26 2.61
C LYS A 104 13.71 0.73 1.83
N THR A 105 14.51 0.23 0.92
CA THR A 105 15.15 1.04 -0.13
C THR A 105 14.10 1.61 -1.08
N VAL A 106 14.49 2.60 -1.91
CA VAL A 106 13.60 3.13 -2.96
C VAL A 106 13.18 2.00 -3.90
N ALA A 107 14.12 1.20 -4.39
CA ALA A 107 13.83 0.07 -5.28
C ALA A 107 12.81 -0.92 -4.67
N GLN A 108 12.93 -1.25 -3.38
CA GLN A 108 11.94 -2.10 -2.70
C GLN A 108 10.57 -1.45 -2.59
N GLN A 109 10.51 -0.11 -2.42
CA GLN A 109 9.22 0.60 -2.43
C GLN A 109 8.58 0.63 -3.81
N ASP A 110 9.39 0.78 -4.87
CA ASP A 110 8.90 0.78 -6.26
C ASP A 110 8.28 -0.59 -6.60
N ILE A 111 8.97 -1.68 -6.28
CA ILE A 111 8.43 -3.04 -6.45
C ILE A 111 7.09 -3.20 -5.67
N GLN A 112 7.05 -2.73 -4.44
CA GLN A 112 5.80 -2.76 -3.65
C GLN A 112 4.69 -1.92 -4.29
N ALA A 113 5.04 -0.78 -4.93
CA ALA A 113 4.06 0.06 -5.63
C ALA A 113 3.47 -0.67 -6.84
N VAL A 114 4.29 -1.36 -7.64
CA VAL A 114 3.84 -2.19 -8.77
C VAL A 114 2.82 -3.22 -8.30
N HIS A 115 3.15 -3.99 -7.24
CA HIS A 115 2.22 -4.97 -6.68
C HIS A 115 0.91 -4.37 -6.16
N ARG A 116 0.96 -3.18 -5.53
CA ARG A 116 -0.24 -2.49 -5.04
C ARG A 116 -1.14 -2.02 -6.17
N VAL A 117 -0.54 -1.43 -7.21
CA VAL A 117 -1.29 -0.98 -8.40
C VAL A 117 -1.93 -2.18 -9.09
N ARG A 118 -1.19 -3.27 -9.29
CA ARG A 118 -1.73 -4.50 -9.87
C ARG A 118 -2.90 -5.06 -9.04
N SER A 119 -2.76 -5.09 -7.73
CA SER A 119 -3.82 -5.56 -6.83
C SER A 119 -5.09 -4.71 -6.94
N GLU A 120 -4.93 -3.39 -7.06
CA GLU A 120 -6.05 -2.47 -7.23
C GLU A 120 -6.73 -2.65 -8.60
N LEU A 121 -5.96 -2.77 -9.69
CA LEU A 121 -6.50 -3.07 -11.02
C LEU A 121 -7.29 -4.39 -11.04
N ASN A 122 -6.83 -5.41 -10.32
CA ASN A 122 -7.56 -6.67 -10.21
C ASN A 122 -8.92 -6.51 -9.52
N LYS A 123 -9.01 -5.66 -8.48
CA LYS A 123 -10.30 -5.32 -7.84
C LYS A 123 -11.21 -4.57 -8.79
N GLN A 124 -10.68 -3.57 -9.51
CA GLN A 124 -11.45 -2.78 -10.49
C GLN A 124 -11.96 -3.67 -11.62
N ARG A 125 -11.13 -4.58 -12.13
CA ARG A 125 -11.52 -5.57 -13.14
C ARG A 125 -12.66 -6.47 -12.66
N THR A 126 -12.54 -6.98 -11.44
CA THR A 126 -13.58 -7.82 -10.85
C THR A 126 -14.89 -7.06 -10.65
N ALA A 127 -14.82 -5.83 -10.15
CA ALA A 127 -15.98 -4.96 -9.98
C ALA A 127 -16.65 -4.66 -11.32
N LYS A 128 -15.86 -4.34 -12.36
CA LYS A 128 -16.35 -4.08 -13.72
C LYS A 128 -17.04 -5.32 -14.30
N ALA A 129 -16.44 -6.50 -14.18
CA ALA A 129 -17.04 -7.74 -14.64
C ALA A 129 -18.37 -8.06 -13.92
N ASN A 130 -18.45 -7.80 -12.62
CA ASN A 130 -19.68 -7.99 -11.85
C ASN A 130 -20.75 -6.95 -12.22
N GLN A 131 -20.36 -5.70 -12.48
CA GLN A 131 -21.25 -4.65 -12.98
C GLN A 131 -21.87 -5.08 -14.31
N ILE A 132 -21.07 -5.55 -15.26
CA ILE A 132 -21.55 -6.03 -16.56
C ILE A 132 -22.53 -7.18 -16.37
N ARG A 133 -22.19 -8.20 -15.55
CA ARG A 133 -23.07 -9.35 -15.28
C ARG A 133 -24.41 -8.90 -14.69
N GLY A 134 -24.39 -7.98 -13.73
CA GLY A 134 -25.64 -7.45 -13.14
C GLY A 134 -26.51 -6.79 -14.19
N LEU A 135 -25.93 -5.95 -15.05
CA LEU A 135 -26.67 -5.23 -16.07
C LEU A 135 -27.26 -6.16 -17.15
N VAL A 136 -26.47 -7.12 -17.64
CA VAL A 136 -26.96 -8.02 -18.70
C VAL A 136 -27.98 -9.05 -18.19
N SER A 137 -27.95 -9.37 -16.88
CA SER A 137 -28.91 -10.29 -16.27
C SER A 137 -30.34 -9.74 -16.33
N GLU A 138 -30.55 -8.43 -16.32
CA GLU A 138 -31.86 -7.77 -16.50
C GLU A 138 -32.46 -8.02 -17.91
N TYR A 139 -31.64 -8.44 -18.85
CA TYR A 139 -32.04 -8.83 -20.19
C TYR A 139 -32.07 -10.38 -20.38
N GLY A 140 -31.95 -11.14 -19.28
CA GLY A 140 -31.92 -12.60 -19.33
C GLY A 140 -30.59 -13.19 -19.84
N LEU A 141 -29.55 -12.37 -20.05
CA LEU A 141 -28.24 -12.83 -20.50
C LEU A 141 -27.36 -13.18 -19.29
N VAL A 142 -26.86 -14.40 -19.26
CA VAL A 142 -26.08 -14.93 -18.13
C VAL A 142 -24.76 -15.52 -18.61
N ALA A 143 -23.67 -15.16 -17.95
CA ALA A 143 -22.36 -15.79 -18.14
C ALA A 143 -21.90 -16.45 -16.83
N PRO A 144 -21.22 -17.61 -16.90
CA PRO A 144 -20.60 -18.24 -15.74
C PRO A 144 -19.68 -17.28 -14.97
N LYS A 145 -19.38 -17.61 -13.70
CA LYS A 145 -18.69 -16.73 -12.76
C LYS A 145 -17.29 -16.31 -13.22
N GLU A 146 -16.56 -17.18 -13.90
CA GLU A 146 -15.21 -16.87 -14.36
C GLU A 146 -15.20 -15.80 -15.45
N ILE A 147 -14.23 -14.89 -15.38
CA ILE A 147 -14.14 -13.73 -16.28
C ILE A 147 -13.93 -14.15 -17.75
N VAL A 148 -13.31 -15.29 -17.98
CA VAL A 148 -13.07 -15.83 -19.34
C VAL A 148 -14.38 -16.09 -20.07
N HIS A 149 -15.41 -16.56 -19.36
CA HIS A 149 -16.73 -16.80 -19.96
C HIS A 149 -17.43 -15.51 -20.33
N LEU A 150 -17.32 -14.48 -19.46
CA LEU A 150 -17.86 -13.16 -19.74
C LEU A 150 -17.22 -12.55 -21.00
N ARG A 151 -15.88 -12.61 -21.11
CA ARG A 151 -15.14 -12.10 -22.29
C ARG A 151 -15.55 -12.78 -23.59
N ARG A 152 -15.85 -14.09 -23.55
CA ARG A 152 -16.33 -14.83 -24.71
C ARG A 152 -17.78 -14.51 -25.07
N ALA A 153 -18.60 -14.18 -24.08
CA ALA A 153 -20.02 -13.92 -24.27
C ALA A 153 -20.26 -12.47 -24.79
N LEU A 154 -19.51 -11.48 -24.30
CA LEU A 154 -19.72 -10.06 -24.61
C LEU A 154 -19.75 -9.75 -26.11
N PRO A 155 -18.78 -10.18 -26.95
CA PRO A 155 -18.85 -9.92 -28.39
C PRO A 155 -20.10 -10.51 -29.01
N ARG A 156 -20.45 -11.74 -28.65
CA ARG A 156 -21.64 -12.44 -29.18
C ARG A 156 -22.93 -11.70 -28.81
N TRP A 157 -23.05 -11.22 -27.56
CA TRP A 157 -24.21 -10.45 -27.13
C TRP A 157 -24.32 -9.10 -27.82
N LEU A 158 -23.19 -8.46 -28.15
CA LEU A 158 -23.17 -7.20 -28.89
C LEU A 158 -23.54 -7.38 -30.36
N GLU A 159 -23.22 -8.52 -30.99
CA GLU A 159 -23.50 -8.85 -32.39
C GLU A 159 -24.94 -9.39 -32.59
N ASP A 160 -25.49 -10.10 -31.60
CA ASP A 160 -26.80 -10.71 -31.68
C ASP A 160 -27.92 -9.66 -31.62
N VAL A 161 -28.64 -9.47 -32.73
CA VAL A 161 -29.72 -8.49 -32.86
C VAL A 161 -31.05 -8.95 -32.25
N GLU A 162 -31.19 -10.26 -31.98
CA GLU A 162 -32.43 -10.85 -31.48
C GLU A 162 -32.50 -10.97 -29.95
N ASN A 163 -31.43 -10.65 -29.24
CA ASN A 163 -31.33 -10.83 -27.78
C ASN A 163 -32.04 -9.75 -26.93
N GLY A 164 -32.84 -8.89 -27.56
CA GLY A 164 -33.66 -7.89 -26.88
C GLY A 164 -32.90 -6.67 -26.32
N LEU A 165 -31.59 -6.58 -26.52
CA LEU A 165 -30.80 -5.40 -26.11
C LEU A 165 -31.16 -4.20 -26.96
N SER A 166 -31.54 -3.08 -26.30
CA SER A 166 -31.76 -1.81 -27.00
C SER A 166 -30.44 -1.23 -27.52
N GLU A 167 -30.50 -0.43 -28.59
CA GLU A 167 -29.38 0.33 -29.13
C GLU A 167 -28.61 1.14 -28.06
N ARG A 168 -29.36 1.78 -27.13
CA ARG A 168 -28.77 2.52 -26.01
C ARG A 168 -27.97 1.61 -25.10
N PHE A 169 -28.50 0.44 -24.79
CA PHE A 169 -27.83 -0.49 -23.90
C PHE A 169 -26.62 -1.16 -24.57
N ARG A 170 -26.70 -1.46 -25.88
CA ARG A 170 -25.56 -1.97 -26.65
C ARG A 170 -24.38 -1.01 -26.62
N ARG A 171 -24.60 0.30 -26.84
CA ARG A 171 -23.53 1.31 -26.73
C ARG A 171 -22.95 1.39 -25.31
N LEU A 172 -23.78 1.30 -24.27
CA LEU A 172 -23.33 1.27 -22.89
C LEU A 172 -22.49 0.01 -22.61
N LEU A 173 -22.96 -1.14 -23.06
CA LEU A 173 -22.28 -2.43 -22.87
C LEU A 173 -20.93 -2.47 -23.60
N ASP A 174 -20.86 -1.93 -24.81
CA ASP A 174 -19.60 -1.82 -25.57
C ASP A 174 -18.59 -0.91 -24.87
N GLY A 175 -19.03 0.21 -24.31
CA GLY A 175 -18.17 1.06 -23.46
C GLY A 175 -17.63 0.32 -22.23
N LEU A 176 -18.49 -0.41 -21.52
CA LEU A 176 -18.06 -1.21 -20.36
C LEU A 176 -17.12 -2.36 -20.75
N TRP A 177 -17.35 -2.95 -21.92
CA TRP A 177 -16.44 -3.96 -22.50
C TRP A 177 -15.07 -3.37 -22.85
N SER A 178 -15.06 -2.19 -23.42
CA SER A 178 -13.82 -1.46 -23.73
C SER A 178 -13.03 -1.13 -22.46
N ASP A 179 -13.70 -0.65 -21.41
CA ASP A 179 -13.06 -0.43 -20.10
C ASP A 179 -12.44 -1.73 -19.54
N LEU A 180 -13.14 -2.86 -19.66
CA LEU A 180 -12.63 -4.14 -19.18
C LEU A 180 -11.38 -4.58 -19.94
N LYS A 181 -11.33 -4.37 -21.27
CA LYS A 181 -10.14 -4.64 -22.11
C LYS A 181 -8.94 -3.81 -21.66
N VAL A 182 -9.13 -2.51 -21.42
CA VAL A 182 -8.07 -1.64 -20.92
C VAL A 182 -7.53 -2.09 -19.56
N LEU A 183 -8.41 -2.53 -18.65
CA LEU A 183 -7.96 -3.07 -17.35
C LEU A 183 -7.14 -4.36 -17.52
N ASP A 184 -7.53 -5.22 -18.46
CA ASP A 184 -6.79 -6.45 -18.76
C ASP A 184 -5.39 -6.14 -19.32
N GLU A 185 -5.29 -5.26 -20.31
CA GLU A 185 -4.02 -4.85 -20.92
C GLU A 185 -3.05 -4.27 -19.88
N ARG A 186 -3.54 -3.37 -19.03
CA ARG A 186 -2.74 -2.79 -17.95
C ARG A 186 -2.28 -3.84 -16.93
N MET A 187 -3.12 -4.83 -16.63
CA MET A 187 -2.72 -5.91 -15.74
C MET A 187 -1.64 -6.79 -16.35
N GLU A 188 -1.76 -7.12 -17.65
CA GLU A 188 -0.75 -7.90 -18.37
C GLU A 188 0.61 -7.18 -18.44
N GLU A 189 0.60 -5.86 -18.60
CA GLU A 189 1.82 -5.04 -18.53
C GLU A 189 2.52 -5.17 -17.17
N LEU A 190 1.76 -5.00 -16.07
CA LEU A 190 2.32 -5.14 -14.72
C LEU A 190 2.73 -6.57 -14.39
N ASP A 191 2.03 -7.58 -14.90
CA ASP A 191 2.41 -8.98 -14.73
C ASP A 191 3.73 -9.29 -15.43
N ARG A 192 3.96 -8.73 -16.62
CA ARG A 192 5.26 -8.80 -17.33
C ARG A 192 6.37 -8.11 -16.54
N GLU A 193 6.11 -6.91 -16.03
CA GLU A 193 7.06 -6.18 -15.20
C GLU A 193 7.44 -6.95 -13.94
N ILE A 194 6.46 -7.49 -13.22
CA ILE A 194 6.69 -8.33 -12.02
C ILE A 194 7.53 -9.57 -12.37
N ALA A 195 7.25 -10.22 -13.51
CA ALA A 195 8.01 -11.37 -13.96
C ALA A 195 9.47 -11.02 -14.26
N LEU A 196 9.75 -9.87 -14.88
CA LEU A 196 11.10 -9.39 -15.13
C LEU A 196 11.83 -9.06 -13.82
N ILE A 197 11.17 -8.41 -12.87
CA ILE A 197 11.71 -8.12 -11.54
C ILE A 197 12.08 -9.43 -10.84
N ALA A 198 11.17 -10.42 -10.83
CA ALA A 198 11.41 -11.71 -10.19
C ALA A 198 12.58 -12.49 -10.84
N GLN A 199 12.76 -12.36 -12.15
CA GLN A 199 13.89 -12.95 -12.87
C GLN A 199 15.22 -12.27 -12.55
N SER A 200 15.24 -11.02 -12.15
CA SER A 200 16.48 -10.31 -11.78
C SER A 200 16.84 -10.46 -10.31
N ASP A 201 15.89 -10.79 -9.43
CA ASP A 201 16.09 -10.88 -7.98
C ASP A 201 16.54 -12.31 -7.57
N PRO A 202 17.74 -12.48 -6.99
CA PRO A 202 18.23 -13.79 -6.54
C PRO A 202 17.38 -14.44 -5.46
N VAL A 203 16.74 -13.64 -4.60
CA VAL A 203 15.88 -14.15 -3.53
C VAL A 203 14.56 -14.66 -4.10
N ALA A 204 13.96 -13.91 -5.03
CA ALA A 204 12.75 -14.34 -5.73
C ALA A 204 13.00 -15.64 -6.52
N LYS A 205 14.11 -15.76 -7.24
CA LYS A 205 14.52 -17.00 -7.94
C LYS A 205 14.60 -18.20 -6.99
N ARG A 206 15.19 -18.01 -5.82
CA ARG A 206 15.30 -19.09 -4.81
C ARG A 206 13.93 -19.49 -4.26
N LEU A 207 13.05 -18.52 -4.01
CA LEU A 207 11.71 -18.79 -3.51
C LEU A 207 10.87 -19.53 -4.53
N GLN A 208 10.97 -19.21 -5.82
CA GLN A 208 10.27 -19.94 -6.91
C GLN A 208 10.66 -21.42 -7.03
N GLN A 209 11.79 -21.85 -6.47
CA GLN A 209 12.19 -23.26 -6.43
C GLN A 209 11.47 -24.06 -5.33
N LEU A 210 10.79 -23.40 -4.41
CA LEU A 210 10.01 -24.04 -3.36
C LEU A 210 8.66 -24.51 -3.92
N ARG A 211 8.24 -25.74 -3.57
CA ARG A 211 6.92 -26.25 -3.96
C ARG A 211 5.83 -25.39 -3.30
N GLY A 212 4.93 -24.85 -4.11
CA GLY A 212 3.78 -24.07 -3.66
C GLY A 212 4.01 -22.55 -3.60
N VAL A 213 5.12 -22.07 -4.15
CA VAL A 213 5.41 -20.64 -4.34
C VAL A 213 5.29 -20.28 -5.80
#